data_1a4eef181575f3450068863a595b80e4
#
_entry.id   1a4eef181575f3450068863a595b80e4
#
_cell.length_a   1.000
_cell.length_b   1.000
_cell.length_c   1.000
_cell.angle_alpha   90.00
_cell.angle_beta   90.00
_cell.angle_gamma   90.00
#
_symmetry.space_group_name_H-M   'P 1'
#
loop_
_entity.id
_entity.type
_entity.pdbx_description
1 polymer ?
#
loop_
_entity_poly.entity_id
_entity_poly.type
_entity_poly.pdbx_seq_one_letter_code
_entity_poly.pdbx_strand_id
1 'polypeptide(L)'
;MFYGGAMALMQDDIKRVFAYSSISQMGYLLFGIGSISTLGLAGAEMMYVSHALGKGLLFMTAGVLIVQVGTRSLSKLGGLGSKLPITAVCAVIGALTIMGVPPTSGFMGEWMLFYGVLETALEEGNDVRSLMFALGLVATVLTMSYLLWMLKRVFFGKLPENFSKVKEANWYMLSPMMVLAGFTIVLGIYPDIFLQKIMPYMQGVSGG
;
A
#
# COMPACT_ATOMS: atom_id res chain seq x y z
N MET A 1 -1.51 13.25 -2.84
CA MET A 1 -1.66 12.44 -1.62
C MET A 1 -2.99 12.69 -0.91
N PHE A 2 -3.26 13.86 -0.36
CA PHE A 2 -4.43 14.18 0.49
C PHE A 2 -5.78 13.95 -0.19
N TYR A 3 -5.98 14.46 -1.41
CA TYR A 3 -7.23 14.30 -2.14
C TYR A 3 -7.60 12.81 -2.31
N GLY A 4 -6.65 12.01 -2.79
CA GLY A 4 -6.89 10.58 -2.98
C GLY A 4 -7.19 9.84 -1.67
N GLY A 5 -6.45 10.16 -0.59
CA GLY A 5 -6.66 9.56 0.74
C GLY A 5 -8.01 9.94 1.36
N ALA A 6 -8.39 11.23 1.30
CA ALA A 6 -9.70 11.69 1.79
C ALA A 6 -10.86 11.07 1.01
N MET A 7 -10.74 11.01 -0.33
CA MET A 7 -11.75 10.37 -1.17
C MET A 7 -11.85 8.86 -0.90
N ALA A 8 -10.73 8.17 -0.61
CA ALA A 8 -10.73 6.76 -0.26
C ALA A 8 -11.52 6.48 1.03
N LEU A 9 -11.38 7.33 2.06
CA LEU A 9 -12.14 7.22 3.31
C LEU A 9 -13.66 7.34 3.13
N MET A 10 -14.10 8.10 2.14
CA MET A 10 -15.51 8.36 1.90
C MET A 10 -16.22 7.30 1.03
N GLN A 11 -15.46 6.31 0.51
CA GLN A 11 -16.04 5.30 -0.39
C GLN A 11 -16.65 4.13 0.40
N ASP A 12 -17.81 3.67 -0.05
CA ASP A 12 -18.41 2.40 0.41
C ASP A 12 -18.07 1.21 -0.52
N ASP A 13 -17.59 1.47 -1.72
CA ASP A 13 -17.17 0.45 -2.69
C ASP A 13 -15.67 0.14 -2.53
N ILE A 14 -15.34 -1.12 -2.17
CA ILE A 14 -13.95 -1.55 -1.93
C ILE A 14 -13.02 -1.29 -3.13
N LYS A 15 -13.50 -1.47 -4.37
CA LYS A 15 -12.70 -1.18 -5.58
C LYS A 15 -12.44 0.31 -5.73
N ARG A 16 -13.41 1.16 -5.36
CA ARG A 16 -13.22 2.62 -5.36
C ARG A 16 -12.24 3.07 -4.27
N VAL A 17 -12.28 2.45 -3.06
CA VAL A 17 -11.25 2.69 -2.03
C VAL A 17 -9.87 2.44 -2.63
N PHE A 18 -9.67 1.30 -3.30
CA PHE A 18 -8.38 0.97 -3.91
C PHE A 18 -7.99 1.89 -5.07
N ALA A 19 -8.95 2.33 -5.88
CA ALA A 19 -8.69 3.28 -6.96
C ALA A 19 -8.22 4.65 -6.42
N TYR A 20 -8.94 5.23 -5.45
CA TYR A 20 -8.55 6.50 -4.84
C TYR A 20 -7.25 6.39 -4.04
N SER A 21 -7.00 5.26 -3.39
CA SER A 21 -5.71 5.03 -2.73
C SER A 21 -4.55 4.95 -3.73
N SER A 22 -4.76 4.51 -4.99
CA SER A 22 -3.73 4.62 -6.04
C SER A 22 -3.42 6.07 -6.39
N ILE A 23 -4.43 6.95 -6.49
CA ILE A 23 -4.21 8.39 -6.70
C ILE A 23 -3.36 8.98 -5.57
N SER A 24 -3.65 8.58 -4.31
CA SER A 24 -2.85 9.00 -3.15
C SER A 24 -1.40 8.53 -3.29
N GLN A 25 -1.19 7.26 -3.62
CA GLN A 25 0.15 6.65 -3.72
C GLN A 25 0.98 7.24 -4.87
N MET A 26 0.37 7.58 -6.02
CA MET A 26 1.09 8.29 -7.08
C MET A 26 1.61 9.65 -6.61
N GLY A 27 0.93 10.29 -5.66
CA GLY A 27 1.42 11.52 -5.02
C GLY A 27 2.71 11.31 -4.22
N TYR A 28 2.91 10.15 -3.58
CA TYR A 28 4.18 9.83 -2.91
C TYR A 28 5.32 9.60 -3.91
N LEU A 29 5.05 8.93 -5.03
CA LEU A 29 6.05 8.76 -6.09
C LEU A 29 6.56 10.11 -6.60
N LEU A 30 5.64 11.03 -6.92
CA LEU A 30 6.00 12.39 -7.35
C LEU A 30 6.75 13.16 -6.28
N PHE A 31 6.42 12.96 -5.01
CA PHE A 31 7.09 13.57 -3.87
C PHE A 31 8.55 13.09 -3.75
N GLY A 32 8.80 11.77 -3.90
CA GLY A 32 10.15 11.21 -3.91
C GLY A 32 10.98 11.67 -5.11
N ILE A 33 10.39 11.67 -6.31
CA ILE A 33 11.03 12.18 -7.54
C ILE A 33 11.38 13.67 -7.39
N GLY A 34 10.49 14.46 -6.79
CA GLY A 34 10.69 15.88 -6.58
C GLY A 34 11.80 16.24 -5.58
N SER A 35 12.34 15.27 -4.82
CA SER A 35 13.52 15.49 -3.98
C SER A 35 14.80 15.67 -4.80
N ILE A 36 14.87 15.04 -5.98
CA ILE A 36 16.06 14.99 -6.86
C ILE A 36 17.29 14.38 -6.14
N SER A 37 17.06 13.66 -5.04
CA SER A 37 18.13 12.92 -4.34
C SER A 37 18.19 11.47 -4.81
N THR A 38 19.38 10.88 -4.76
CA THR A 38 19.57 9.45 -5.10
C THR A 38 18.64 8.55 -4.28
N LEU A 39 18.53 8.81 -2.97
CA LEU A 39 17.69 8.00 -2.07
C LEU A 39 16.20 8.24 -2.32
N GLY A 40 15.77 9.48 -2.58
CA GLY A 40 14.39 9.80 -2.90
C GLY A 40 13.93 9.17 -4.22
N LEU A 41 14.79 9.18 -5.24
CA LEU A 41 14.53 8.51 -6.52
C LEU A 41 14.46 7.00 -6.36
N ALA A 42 15.44 6.39 -5.68
CA ALA A 42 15.45 4.95 -5.42
C ALA A 42 14.25 4.50 -4.56
N GLY A 43 13.88 5.32 -3.56
CA GLY A 43 12.69 5.11 -2.75
C GLY A 43 11.40 5.16 -3.56
N ALA A 44 11.28 6.11 -4.51
CA ALA A 44 10.15 6.19 -5.41
C ALA A 44 10.01 4.94 -6.29
N GLU A 45 11.10 4.44 -6.87
CA GLU A 45 11.11 3.20 -7.66
C GLU A 45 10.74 1.97 -6.80
N MET A 46 11.34 1.84 -5.61
CA MET A 46 10.99 0.76 -4.68
C MET A 46 9.52 0.82 -4.27
N MET A 47 9.00 2.02 -4.03
CA MET A 47 7.60 2.23 -3.70
C MET A 47 6.68 1.90 -4.89
N TYR A 48 7.09 2.18 -6.12
CA TYR A 48 6.33 1.82 -7.33
C TYR A 48 6.14 0.30 -7.43
N VAL A 49 7.23 -0.47 -7.26
CA VAL A 49 7.18 -1.94 -7.25
C VAL A 49 6.32 -2.46 -6.10
N SER A 50 6.51 -1.92 -4.89
CA SER A 50 5.73 -2.29 -3.70
C SER A 50 4.24 -1.99 -3.87
N HIS A 51 3.93 -0.83 -4.48
CA HIS A 51 2.55 -0.46 -4.81
C HIS A 51 1.92 -1.46 -5.79
N ALA A 52 2.64 -1.91 -6.81
CA ALA A 52 2.14 -2.90 -7.75
C ALA A 52 1.81 -4.24 -7.06
N LEU A 53 2.70 -4.72 -6.17
CA LEU A 53 2.49 -5.95 -5.39
C LEU A 53 1.32 -5.81 -4.41
N GLY A 54 1.31 -4.76 -3.59
CA GLY A 54 0.27 -4.51 -2.60
C GLY A 54 -1.11 -4.28 -3.23
N LYS A 55 -1.18 -3.56 -4.35
CA LYS A 55 -2.43 -3.36 -5.11
C LYS A 55 -2.91 -4.64 -5.78
N GLY A 56 -2.00 -5.44 -6.33
CA GLY A 56 -2.33 -6.77 -6.85
C GLY A 56 -3.06 -7.60 -5.80
N LEU A 57 -2.51 -7.68 -4.58
CA LEU A 57 -3.13 -8.37 -3.44
C LEU A 57 -4.51 -7.81 -3.09
N LEU A 58 -4.64 -6.51 -2.95
CA LEU A 58 -5.90 -5.86 -2.56
C LEU A 58 -6.98 -6.01 -3.63
N PHE A 59 -6.64 -5.88 -4.92
CA PHE A 59 -7.61 -6.10 -5.99
C PHE A 59 -8.01 -7.56 -6.15
N MET A 60 -7.09 -8.52 -5.94
CA MET A 60 -7.42 -9.95 -5.87
C MET A 60 -8.33 -10.25 -4.68
N THR A 61 -8.09 -9.63 -3.51
CA THR A 61 -8.99 -9.70 -2.35
C THR A 61 -10.40 -9.23 -2.71
N ALA A 62 -10.52 -8.07 -3.38
CA ALA A 62 -11.82 -7.60 -3.85
C ALA A 62 -12.47 -8.57 -4.84
N GLY A 63 -11.68 -9.23 -5.69
CA GLY A 63 -12.13 -10.28 -6.59
C GLY A 63 -12.72 -11.47 -5.82
N VAL A 64 -12.02 -11.97 -4.81
CA VAL A 64 -12.51 -13.04 -3.92
C VAL A 64 -13.83 -12.65 -3.25
N LEU A 65 -13.91 -11.44 -2.68
CA LEU A 65 -15.13 -10.96 -2.03
C LEU A 65 -16.31 -10.92 -3.00
N ILE A 66 -16.11 -10.45 -4.23
CA ILE A 66 -17.17 -10.40 -5.24
C ILE A 66 -17.64 -11.82 -5.61
N VAL A 67 -16.73 -12.77 -5.77
CA VAL A 67 -17.06 -14.14 -6.15
C VAL A 67 -17.71 -14.91 -5.01
N GLN A 68 -17.20 -14.80 -3.77
CA GLN A 68 -17.66 -15.61 -2.63
C GLN A 68 -18.84 -14.96 -1.89
N VAL A 69 -18.91 -13.64 -1.86
CA VAL A 69 -19.87 -12.89 -1.03
C VAL A 69 -20.93 -12.18 -1.89
N GLY A 70 -20.62 -11.91 -3.17
CA GLY A 70 -21.55 -11.29 -4.12
C GLY A 70 -21.71 -9.78 -3.95
N THR A 71 -20.92 -9.13 -3.08
CA THR A 71 -20.98 -7.68 -2.86
C THR A 71 -19.60 -7.06 -2.70
N ARG A 72 -19.51 -5.78 -3.03
CA ARG A 72 -18.32 -4.95 -2.84
C ARG A 72 -18.57 -3.74 -1.93
N SER A 73 -19.80 -3.61 -1.40
CA SER A 73 -20.19 -2.53 -0.49
C SER A 73 -19.68 -2.84 0.91
N LEU A 74 -18.81 -1.98 1.45
CA LEU A 74 -18.19 -2.12 2.77
C LEU A 74 -19.22 -2.08 3.91
N SER A 75 -20.32 -1.35 3.71
CA SER A 75 -21.42 -1.26 4.70
C SER A 75 -22.17 -2.57 4.88
N LYS A 76 -22.11 -3.47 3.89
CA LYS A 76 -22.77 -4.79 3.91
C LYS A 76 -21.86 -5.91 4.36
N LEU A 77 -20.54 -5.65 4.48
CA LEU A 77 -19.52 -6.63 4.87
C LEU A 77 -19.26 -6.59 6.38
N GLY A 78 -18.69 -7.66 6.92
CA GLY A 78 -18.26 -7.76 8.32
C GLY A 78 -17.86 -9.18 8.70
N GLY A 79 -16.85 -9.32 9.59
CA GLY A 79 -16.50 -10.60 10.21
C GLY A 79 -16.02 -11.71 9.27
N LEU A 80 -15.71 -11.38 8.01
CA LEU A 80 -15.34 -12.35 6.98
C LEU A 80 -13.99 -13.04 7.25
N GLY A 81 -13.16 -12.53 8.15
CA GLY A 81 -11.88 -13.16 8.52
C GLY A 81 -12.03 -14.57 9.06
N SER A 82 -13.16 -14.90 9.68
CA SER A 82 -13.47 -16.26 10.16
C SER A 82 -13.83 -17.24 9.04
N LYS A 83 -14.31 -16.74 7.90
CA LYS A 83 -14.74 -17.53 6.74
C LYS A 83 -13.71 -17.55 5.61
N LEU A 84 -12.92 -16.50 5.50
CA LEU A 84 -11.93 -16.28 4.45
C LEU A 84 -10.54 -16.01 5.09
N PRO A 85 -9.98 -16.94 5.89
CA PRO A 85 -8.77 -16.66 6.66
C PRO A 85 -7.53 -16.40 5.79
N ILE A 86 -7.32 -17.17 4.71
CA ILE A 86 -6.17 -17.00 3.82
C ILE A 86 -6.31 -15.68 3.04
N THR A 87 -7.51 -15.40 2.53
CA THR A 87 -7.83 -14.13 1.88
C THR A 87 -7.61 -12.95 2.82
N ALA A 88 -8.01 -13.07 4.10
CA ALA A 88 -7.81 -12.02 5.10
C ALA A 88 -6.32 -11.75 5.38
N VAL A 89 -5.51 -12.80 5.52
CA VAL A 89 -4.05 -12.66 5.71
C VAL A 89 -3.41 -11.96 4.50
N CYS A 90 -3.75 -12.38 3.28
CA CYS A 90 -3.26 -11.75 2.06
C CYS A 90 -3.69 -10.27 1.96
N ALA A 91 -4.93 -9.95 2.35
CA ALA A 91 -5.44 -8.58 2.38
C ALA A 91 -4.70 -7.71 3.39
N VAL A 92 -4.41 -8.26 4.58
CA VAL A 92 -3.62 -7.57 5.62
C VAL A 92 -2.21 -7.30 5.10
N ILE A 93 -1.53 -8.28 4.51
CA ILE A 93 -0.18 -8.10 3.93
C ILE A 93 -0.22 -7.02 2.83
N GLY A 94 -1.20 -7.06 1.93
CA GLY A 94 -1.37 -6.05 0.89
C GLY A 94 -1.62 -4.65 1.47
N ALA A 95 -2.44 -4.54 2.51
CA ALA A 95 -2.69 -3.28 3.19
C ALA A 95 -1.44 -2.76 3.91
N LEU A 96 -0.71 -3.61 4.66
CA LEU A 96 0.55 -3.26 5.30
C LEU A 96 1.59 -2.77 4.29
N THR A 97 1.63 -3.39 3.10
CA THR A 97 2.51 -2.97 2.00
C THR A 97 2.19 -1.53 1.54
N ILE A 98 0.92 -1.20 1.36
CA ILE A 98 0.49 0.14 0.94
C ILE A 98 0.62 1.17 2.07
N MET A 99 0.54 0.75 3.33
CA MET A 99 0.73 1.60 4.52
C MET A 99 2.21 1.84 4.87
N GLY A 100 3.14 1.21 4.18
CA GLY A 100 4.56 1.31 4.50
C GLY A 100 4.91 0.73 5.88
N VAL A 101 4.35 -0.44 6.25
CA VAL A 101 4.59 -1.06 7.56
C VAL A 101 5.54 -2.26 7.42
N PRO A 102 6.60 -2.38 8.28
CA PRO A 102 7.46 -3.57 8.29
C PRO A 102 6.64 -4.86 8.54
N PRO A 103 7.05 -6.01 8.02
CA PRO A 103 8.25 -6.29 7.22
C PRO A 103 8.04 -6.23 5.69
N THR A 104 7.09 -5.44 5.21
CA THR A 104 6.74 -5.38 3.79
C THR A 104 7.66 -4.45 2.98
N SER A 105 7.73 -4.67 1.68
CA SER A 105 8.54 -3.86 0.76
C SER A 105 8.15 -2.38 0.72
N GLY A 106 6.87 -2.08 1.02
CA GLY A 106 6.38 -0.70 1.09
C GLY A 106 7.10 0.15 2.13
N PHE A 107 7.47 -0.44 3.27
CA PHE A 107 8.24 0.25 4.30
C PHE A 107 9.59 0.77 3.78
N MET A 108 10.34 -0.07 3.09
CA MET A 108 11.65 0.32 2.56
C MET A 108 11.54 1.44 1.53
N GLY A 109 10.56 1.34 0.62
CA GLY A 109 10.30 2.38 -0.37
C GLY A 109 9.92 3.71 0.28
N GLU A 110 8.98 3.69 1.21
CA GLU A 110 8.50 4.89 1.90
C GLU A 110 9.60 5.51 2.78
N TRP A 111 10.36 4.69 3.52
CA TRP A 111 11.46 5.16 4.34
C TRP A 111 12.55 5.87 3.52
N MET A 112 13.02 5.25 2.44
CA MET A 112 14.02 5.84 1.55
C MET A 112 13.54 7.13 0.91
N LEU A 113 12.29 7.14 0.47
CA LEU A 113 11.65 8.30 -0.15
C LEU A 113 11.60 9.48 0.83
N PHE A 114 11.12 9.26 2.06
CA PHE A 114 11.06 10.31 3.07
C PHE A 114 12.45 10.77 3.51
N TYR A 115 13.39 9.83 3.67
CA TYR A 115 14.75 10.19 4.03
C TYR A 115 15.40 11.07 2.95
N GLY A 116 15.24 10.73 1.66
CA GLY A 116 15.81 11.53 0.57
C GLY A 116 15.20 12.94 0.48
N VAL A 117 13.91 13.11 0.78
CA VAL A 117 13.27 14.42 0.85
C VAL A 117 13.78 15.23 2.06
N LEU A 118 13.94 14.58 3.21
CA LEU A 118 14.45 15.23 4.42
C LEU A 118 15.91 15.65 4.26
N GLU A 119 16.75 14.79 3.69
CA GLU A 119 18.17 15.06 3.40
C GLU A 119 18.31 16.35 2.59
N THR A 120 17.64 16.45 1.44
CA THR A 120 17.68 17.66 0.60
C THR A 120 17.08 18.89 1.27
N ALA A 121 16.04 18.72 2.10
CA ALA A 121 15.45 19.83 2.84
C ALA A 121 16.45 20.44 3.86
N LEU A 122 17.22 19.58 4.54
CA LEU A 122 18.22 20.01 5.52
C LEU A 122 19.48 20.59 4.87
N GLU A 123 19.97 19.99 3.78
CA GLU A 123 21.15 20.48 3.05
C GLU A 123 20.93 21.86 2.44
N GLU A 124 19.75 22.10 1.87
CA GLU A 124 19.41 23.38 1.26
C GLU A 124 18.92 24.43 2.25
N GLY A 125 18.63 24.05 3.51
CA GLY A 125 18.00 24.93 4.50
C GLY A 125 16.63 25.45 4.03
N ASN A 126 15.88 24.63 3.27
CA ASN A 126 14.67 25.04 2.59
C ASN A 126 13.41 24.74 3.43
N ASP A 127 12.85 25.79 4.03
CA ASP A 127 11.64 25.68 4.87
C ASP A 127 10.44 25.08 4.13
N VAL A 128 10.29 25.34 2.83
CA VAL A 128 9.19 24.81 2.01
C VAL A 128 9.33 23.29 1.87
N ARG A 129 10.54 22.77 1.63
CA ARG A 129 10.79 21.33 1.56
C ARG A 129 10.56 20.66 2.91
N SER A 130 10.97 21.30 4.01
CA SER A 130 10.72 20.82 5.38
C SER A 130 9.22 20.76 5.69
N LEU A 131 8.45 21.75 5.27
CA LEU A 131 6.99 21.75 5.37
C LEU A 131 6.37 20.62 4.53
N MET A 132 6.83 20.43 3.29
CA MET A 132 6.36 19.34 2.42
C MET A 132 6.64 17.97 3.02
N PHE A 133 7.82 17.77 3.62
CA PHE A 133 8.14 16.56 4.36
C PHE A 133 7.12 16.29 5.50
N ALA A 134 6.85 17.29 6.33
CA ALA A 134 5.87 17.20 7.41
C ALA A 134 4.46 16.86 6.89
N LEU A 135 4.03 17.50 5.80
CA LEU A 135 2.76 17.20 5.14
C LEU A 135 2.73 15.76 4.59
N GLY A 136 3.85 15.28 4.04
CA GLY A 136 3.98 13.89 3.60
C GLY A 136 3.70 12.89 4.73
N LEU A 137 4.28 13.11 5.91
CA LEU A 137 4.02 12.28 7.10
C LEU A 137 2.54 12.29 7.51
N VAL A 138 1.88 13.44 7.45
CA VAL A 138 0.42 13.51 7.71
C VAL A 138 -0.37 12.70 6.67
N ALA A 139 0.05 12.71 5.42
CA ALA A 139 -0.59 11.90 4.37
C ALA A 139 -0.43 10.39 4.62
N THR A 140 0.68 9.93 5.24
CA THR A 140 0.87 8.52 5.65
C THR A 140 -0.17 8.11 6.69
N VAL A 141 -0.45 8.96 7.70
CA VAL A 141 -1.51 8.71 8.68
C VAL A 141 -2.86 8.55 8.01
N LEU A 142 -3.15 9.37 6.99
CA LEU A 142 -4.38 9.26 6.21
C LEU A 142 -4.44 7.93 5.43
N THR A 143 -3.30 7.49 4.86
CA THR A 143 -3.19 6.18 4.18
C THR A 143 -3.49 5.02 5.14
N MET A 144 -2.89 5.03 6.32
CA MET A 144 -3.17 4.04 7.37
C MET A 144 -4.64 4.04 7.75
N SER A 145 -5.24 5.21 7.91
CA SER A 145 -6.63 5.38 8.35
C SER A 145 -7.62 4.69 7.42
N TYR A 146 -7.59 4.94 6.10
CA TYR A 146 -8.57 4.32 5.20
C TYR A 146 -8.35 2.81 5.01
N LEU A 147 -7.10 2.32 5.06
CA LEU A 147 -6.83 0.89 4.92
C LEU A 147 -7.21 0.10 6.18
N LEU A 148 -6.86 0.60 7.36
CA LEU A 148 -7.30 -0.02 8.62
C LEU A 148 -8.81 -0.01 8.76
N TRP A 149 -9.46 1.09 8.40
CA TRP A 149 -10.91 1.19 8.40
C TRP A 149 -11.56 0.19 7.44
N MET A 150 -11.00 0.02 6.23
CA MET A 150 -11.45 -0.98 5.27
C MET A 150 -11.25 -2.40 5.81
N LEU A 151 -10.05 -2.74 6.32
CA LEU A 151 -9.79 -4.07 6.91
C LEU A 151 -10.75 -4.38 8.06
N LYS A 152 -10.97 -3.41 8.96
CA LYS A 152 -11.92 -3.54 10.06
C LYS A 152 -13.33 -3.86 9.58
N ARG A 153 -13.80 -3.15 8.57
CA ARG A 153 -15.16 -3.35 8.03
C ARG A 153 -15.34 -4.68 7.32
N VAL A 154 -14.32 -5.16 6.62
CA VAL A 154 -14.43 -6.40 5.83
C VAL A 154 -14.23 -7.65 6.69
N PHE A 155 -13.12 -7.68 7.44
CA PHE A 155 -12.66 -8.93 8.06
C PHE A 155 -12.97 -9.05 9.55
N PHE A 156 -13.23 -7.93 10.22
CA PHE A 156 -13.48 -7.92 11.67
C PHE A 156 -14.94 -7.57 12.00
N GLY A 157 -15.33 -7.84 13.25
CA GLY A 157 -16.68 -7.57 13.73
C GLY A 157 -17.62 -8.75 13.57
N LYS A 158 -18.93 -8.48 13.65
CA LYS A 158 -19.99 -9.50 13.53
C LYS A 158 -20.15 -9.94 12.09
N LEU A 159 -20.16 -11.26 11.86
CA LEU A 159 -20.50 -11.82 10.56
C LEU A 159 -22.02 -11.71 10.33
N PRO A 160 -22.48 -11.07 9.25
CA PRO A 160 -23.89 -11.08 8.88
C PRO A 160 -24.39 -12.51 8.61
N GLU A 161 -25.63 -12.84 9.01
CA GLU A 161 -26.20 -14.18 8.92
C GLU A 161 -26.23 -14.73 7.49
N ASN A 162 -26.47 -13.85 6.51
CA ASN A 162 -26.47 -14.21 5.09
C ASN A 162 -25.10 -14.70 4.57
N PHE A 163 -24.00 -14.45 5.29
CA PHE A 163 -22.65 -14.90 4.92
C PHE A 163 -22.18 -16.11 5.74
N SER A 164 -23.07 -16.73 6.54
CA SER A 164 -22.74 -17.92 7.35
C SER A 164 -22.24 -19.10 6.52
N LYS A 165 -22.71 -19.24 5.27
CA LYS A 165 -22.35 -20.31 4.34
C LYS A 165 -21.18 -20.01 3.42
N VAL A 166 -20.60 -18.80 3.50
CA VAL A 166 -19.43 -18.41 2.72
C VAL A 166 -18.24 -19.32 3.06
N LYS A 167 -17.52 -19.76 2.05
CA LYS A 167 -16.31 -20.58 2.16
C LYS A 167 -15.12 -19.84 1.54
N GLU A 168 -13.92 -20.25 1.95
CA GLU A 168 -12.69 -19.73 1.37
C GLU A 168 -12.66 -19.92 -0.16
N ALA A 169 -11.93 -19.04 -0.84
CA ALA A 169 -11.79 -19.10 -2.29
C ALA A 169 -11.04 -20.36 -2.75
N ASN A 170 -11.26 -20.74 -4.00
CA ASN A 170 -10.55 -21.85 -4.62
C ASN A 170 -9.05 -21.57 -4.70
N TRP A 171 -8.26 -22.64 -4.67
CA TRP A 171 -6.79 -22.56 -4.74
C TRP A 171 -6.27 -21.75 -5.93
N TYR A 172 -6.93 -21.77 -7.06
CA TYR A 172 -6.58 -20.97 -8.25
C TYR A 172 -6.61 -19.45 -7.98
N MET A 173 -7.44 -18.99 -7.06
CA MET A 173 -7.49 -17.60 -6.65
C MET A 173 -6.49 -17.30 -5.54
N LEU A 174 -6.27 -18.25 -4.63
CA LEU A 174 -5.40 -18.05 -3.47
C LEU A 174 -3.92 -18.14 -3.82
N SER A 175 -3.51 -19.05 -4.70
CA SER A 175 -2.09 -19.27 -5.03
C SER A 175 -1.39 -17.99 -5.55
N PRO A 176 -1.94 -17.21 -6.50
CA PRO A 176 -1.28 -15.99 -6.93
C PRO A 176 -1.24 -14.92 -5.82
N MET A 177 -2.26 -14.88 -4.95
CA MET A 177 -2.25 -13.96 -3.79
C MET A 177 -1.12 -14.32 -2.82
N MET A 178 -0.94 -15.60 -2.51
CA MET A 178 0.14 -16.06 -1.62
C MET A 178 1.52 -15.79 -2.22
N VAL A 179 1.70 -15.97 -3.53
CA VAL A 179 2.94 -15.65 -4.23
C VAL A 179 3.26 -14.16 -4.12
N LEU A 180 2.29 -13.27 -4.41
CA LEU A 180 2.49 -11.82 -4.27
C LEU A 180 2.76 -11.42 -2.82
N ALA A 181 2.07 -12.02 -1.85
CA ALA A 181 2.31 -11.79 -0.43
C ALA A 181 3.75 -12.20 -0.02
N GLY A 182 4.23 -13.34 -0.52
CA GLY A 182 5.61 -13.78 -0.34
C GLY A 182 6.62 -12.80 -0.94
N PHE A 183 6.40 -12.35 -2.16
CA PHE A 183 7.29 -11.40 -2.82
C PHE A 183 7.40 -10.07 -2.07
N THR A 184 6.29 -9.51 -1.58
CA THR A 184 6.35 -8.24 -0.84
C THR A 184 7.09 -8.36 0.49
N ILE A 185 7.00 -9.51 1.18
CA ILE A 185 7.75 -9.77 2.41
C ILE A 185 9.24 -9.98 2.11
N VAL A 186 9.55 -10.79 1.09
CA VAL A 186 10.96 -11.04 0.69
C VAL A 186 11.64 -9.74 0.32
N LEU A 187 11.02 -8.90 -0.52
CA LEU A 187 11.58 -7.58 -0.88
C LEU A 187 11.63 -6.61 0.29
N GLY A 188 10.78 -6.77 1.31
CA GLY A 188 10.83 -5.95 2.51
C GLY A 188 11.97 -6.33 3.46
N ILE A 189 12.31 -7.63 3.55
CA ILE A 189 13.39 -8.14 4.40
C ILE A 189 14.75 -8.04 3.69
N TYR A 190 14.76 -8.29 2.38
CA TYR A 190 15.97 -8.27 1.54
C TYR A 190 15.82 -7.28 0.38
N PRO A 191 15.74 -5.97 0.65
CA PRO A 191 15.56 -4.95 -0.37
C PRO A 191 16.72 -4.86 -1.34
N ASP A 192 17.92 -5.29 -0.93
CA ASP A 192 19.14 -5.29 -1.74
C ASP A 192 19.02 -6.08 -3.05
N ILE A 193 18.16 -7.09 -3.11
CA ILE A 193 17.86 -7.83 -4.35
C ILE A 193 17.44 -6.87 -5.48
N PHE A 194 16.72 -5.82 -5.12
CA PHE A 194 16.25 -4.80 -6.06
C PHE A 194 17.16 -3.57 -6.07
N LEU A 195 17.55 -3.07 -4.90
CA LEU A 195 18.26 -1.80 -4.75
C LEU A 195 19.64 -1.82 -5.43
N GLN A 196 20.41 -2.90 -5.34
CA GLN A 196 21.71 -3.03 -6.01
C GLN A 196 21.63 -2.80 -7.52
N LYS A 197 20.49 -3.09 -8.13
CA LYS A 197 20.29 -2.92 -9.57
C LYS A 197 19.91 -1.51 -9.96
N ILE A 198 19.15 -0.80 -9.12
CA ILE A 198 18.64 0.55 -9.45
C ILE A 198 19.54 1.68 -8.97
N MET A 199 20.25 1.51 -7.83
CA MET A 199 21.09 2.57 -7.24
C MET A 199 22.11 3.17 -8.21
N PRO A 200 22.85 2.40 -9.02
CA PRO A 200 23.79 2.98 -9.97
C PRO A 200 23.15 3.92 -11.01
N TYR A 201 21.93 3.60 -11.43
CA TYR A 201 21.18 4.46 -12.36
C TYR A 201 20.68 5.74 -11.68
N MET A 202 20.22 5.65 -10.42
CA MET A 202 19.75 6.80 -9.66
C MET A 202 20.87 7.79 -9.36
N GLN A 203 22.08 7.30 -9.07
CA GLN A 203 23.27 8.14 -8.92
C GLN A 203 23.60 8.92 -10.19
N GLY A 204 23.44 8.30 -11.37
CA GLY A 204 23.65 8.99 -12.64
C GLY A 204 22.61 10.08 -12.94
N VAL A 205 21.41 9.94 -12.41
CA VAL A 205 20.31 10.93 -12.60
C VAL A 205 20.42 12.09 -11.62
N SER A 206 20.83 11.83 -10.37
CA SER A 206 20.93 12.85 -9.31
C SER A 206 22.28 13.59 -9.32
N GLY A 207 23.32 13.02 -9.91
CA GLY A 207 24.67 13.59 -9.95
C GLY A 207 25.02 14.39 -11.21
N GLY A 208 24.07 14.59 -12.13
CA GLY A 208 24.17 15.50 -13.27
C GLY A 208 23.54 16.82 -12.91
#